data_5f7f5d70ca5d3c8978a77c85fc9c1de9
#
_entry.id   5f7f5d70ca5d3c8978a77c85fc9c1de9
#
_cell.length_a   1.000
_cell.length_b   1.000
_cell.length_c   1.000
_cell.angle_alpha   90.00
_cell.angle_beta   90.00
_cell.angle_gamma   90.00
#
_symmetry.space_group_name_H-M   'P 1'
#
loop_
_entity.id
_entity.type
_entity.pdbx_description
1 polymer ?
#
loop_
_entity_poly.entity_id
_entity_poly.type
_entity_poly.pdbx_seq_one_letter_code
_entity_poly.pdbx_strand_id
1 'polypeptide(L)'
;MVTFMGQLVETLKRHEGVKAFAYQCTADKTTIGVGRCVDEDGGIGLSDDEIEYLLLNDIERCDAELENAYDWYRSLNKPRRDAMINLCFNLGLTRLRGFVKALEAMSRGQYDVAADEFMDSRWADQVGARAVEVSELIRTGDYP
;
A
#
# COMPACT_ATOMS: atom_id res chain seq x y z
N MET A 1 -16.33 -28.06 5.56
CA MET A 1 -15.67 -29.34 5.23
C MET A 1 -14.17 -29.15 5.19
N VAL A 2 -13.44 -29.89 6.01
CA VAL A 2 -11.97 -29.85 6.01
C VAL A 2 -11.49 -30.79 4.90
N THR A 3 -10.79 -30.23 3.91
CA THR A 3 -10.21 -31.04 2.84
C THR A 3 -8.97 -31.77 3.35
N PHE A 4 -8.49 -32.75 2.57
CA PHE A 4 -7.24 -33.47 2.85
C PHE A 4 -6.09 -32.45 3.06
N MET A 5 -6.01 -31.44 2.20
CA MET A 5 -5.00 -30.36 2.31
C MET A 5 -5.25 -29.52 3.55
N GLY A 6 -6.51 -29.32 3.95
CA GLY A 6 -6.86 -28.55 5.13
C GLY A 6 -6.31 -29.14 6.43
N GLN A 7 -6.29 -30.46 6.56
CA GLN A 7 -5.71 -31.11 7.72
C GLN A 7 -4.20 -30.87 7.82
N LEU A 8 -3.50 -30.94 6.70
CA LEU A 8 -2.06 -30.64 6.64
C LEU A 8 -1.79 -29.17 6.97
N VAL A 9 -2.60 -28.25 6.43
CA VAL A 9 -2.48 -26.81 6.73
C VAL A 9 -2.56 -26.58 8.24
N GLU A 10 -3.56 -27.14 8.90
CA GLU A 10 -3.73 -26.97 10.34
C GLU A 10 -2.56 -27.59 11.13
N THR A 11 -2.06 -28.73 10.68
CA THR A 11 -0.91 -29.38 11.31
C THR A 11 0.35 -28.51 11.19
N LEU A 12 0.62 -27.97 10.01
CA LEU A 12 1.80 -27.13 9.78
C LEU A 12 1.72 -25.83 10.56
N LYS A 13 0.53 -25.20 10.64
CA LYS A 13 0.33 -24.01 11.48
C LYS A 13 0.67 -24.29 12.93
N ARG A 14 0.30 -25.47 13.41
CA ARG A 14 0.57 -25.89 14.79
C ARG A 14 2.06 -26.13 15.01
N HIS A 15 2.75 -26.77 14.05
CA HIS A 15 4.18 -27.08 14.13
C HIS A 15 5.06 -25.84 13.99
N GLU A 16 4.78 -25.02 12.98
CA GLU A 16 5.63 -23.88 12.62
C GLU A 16 5.24 -22.57 13.33
N GLY A 17 4.00 -22.49 13.80
CA GLY A 17 3.42 -21.25 14.29
C GLY A 17 2.94 -20.35 13.17
N VAL A 18 2.12 -19.38 13.52
CA VAL A 18 1.54 -18.40 12.57
C VAL A 18 2.03 -17.02 12.98
N LYS A 19 2.88 -16.41 12.19
CA LYS A 19 3.50 -15.12 12.50
C LYS A 19 3.15 -14.10 11.41
N ALA A 20 2.44 -13.05 11.80
CA ALA A 20 2.11 -11.94 10.90
C ALA A 20 3.33 -11.07 10.63
N PHE A 21 4.28 -11.04 11.54
CA PHE A 21 5.49 -10.22 11.44
C PHE A 21 6.73 -11.08 11.28
N ALA A 22 7.70 -10.56 10.54
CA ALA A 22 8.98 -11.25 10.34
C ALA A 22 9.70 -11.45 11.67
N TYR A 23 10.37 -12.57 11.78
CA TYR A 23 11.16 -12.94 12.96
C TYR A 23 12.41 -13.71 12.54
N GLN A 24 13.36 -13.82 13.45
CA GLN A 24 14.55 -14.65 13.22
C GLN A 24 14.27 -16.06 13.75
N CYS A 25 14.42 -17.07 12.88
CA CYS A 25 14.26 -18.47 13.29
C CYS A 25 15.48 -18.95 14.07
N THR A 26 15.44 -20.20 14.56
CA THR A 26 16.55 -20.80 15.32
C THR A 26 17.85 -20.85 14.53
N ALA A 27 17.79 -20.85 13.20
CA ALA A 27 18.96 -20.80 12.32
C ALA A 27 19.39 -19.36 11.99
N ASP A 28 18.81 -18.37 12.65
CA ASP A 28 19.07 -16.93 12.47
C ASP A 28 18.75 -16.44 11.06
N LYS A 29 17.64 -16.94 10.50
CA LYS A 29 17.13 -16.55 9.17
C LYS A 29 15.81 -15.81 9.31
N THR A 30 15.63 -14.76 8.51
CA THR A 30 14.40 -13.99 8.48
C THR A 30 13.25 -14.86 7.97
N THR A 31 12.22 -14.99 8.77
CA THR A 31 11.09 -15.92 8.55
C THR A 31 9.78 -15.20 8.82
N ILE A 32 8.71 -15.58 8.10
CA ILE A 32 7.39 -14.97 8.28
C ILE A 32 6.30 -16.00 7.96
N GLY A 33 5.09 -15.73 8.44
CA GLY A 33 3.93 -16.59 8.16
C GLY A 33 4.03 -17.92 8.87
N VAL A 34 3.89 -18.99 8.13
CA VAL A 34 4.00 -20.37 8.65
C VAL A 34 5.34 -20.93 8.21
N GLY A 35 6.40 -20.48 8.87
CA GLY A 35 7.75 -20.97 8.64
C GLY A 35 8.36 -20.63 7.29
N ARG A 36 7.86 -19.58 6.61
CA ARG A 36 8.42 -19.17 5.31
C ARG A 36 9.72 -18.41 5.51
N CYS A 37 10.83 -19.02 5.10
CA CYS A 37 12.14 -18.33 5.11
C CYS A 37 12.22 -17.36 3.95
N VAL A 38 12.29 -16.08 4.27
CA VAL A 38 12.39 -14.98 3.28
C VAL A 38 13.75 -14.30 3.33
N ASP A 39 14.70 -14.92 4.03
CA ASP A 39 16.05 -14.40 4.12
C ASP A 39 16.74 -14.48 2.75
N GLU A 40 17.41 -13.40 2.37
CA GLU A 40 18.14 -13.34 1.11
C GLU A 40 19.20 -14.44 1.03
N ASP A 41 19.79 -14.77 2.18
CA ASP A 41 20.80 -15.83 2.29
C ASP A 41 20.12 -17.19 2.55
N GLY A 42 19.82 -17.89 1.46
CA GLY A 42 19.31 -19.27 1.51
C GLY A 42 17.81 -19.44 1.67
N GLY A 43 17.04 -18.35 1.78
CA GLY A 43 15.59 -18.42 1.83
C GLY A 43 14.97 -18.56 0.45
N ILE A 44 13.69 -18.97 0.40
CA ILE A 44 12.96 -19.06 -0.87
C ILE A 44 12.29 -17.75 -1.26
N GLY A 45 12.19 -16.78 -0.35
CA GLY A 45 11.58 -15.49 -0.60
C GLY A 45 10.09 -15.59 -0.89
N LEU A 46 9.60 -14.70 -1.74
CA LEU A 46 8.21 -14.68 -2.21
C LEU A 46 8.18 -14.97 -3.72
N SER A 47 7.19 -15.73 -4.17
CA SER A 47 6.94 -15.92 -5.60
C SER A 47 6.27 -14.67 -6.19
N ASP A 48 6.25 -14.58 -7.53
CA ASP A 48 5.59 -13.48 -8.22
C ASP A 48 4.10 -13.40 -7.86
N ASP A 49 3.43 -14.54 -7.77
CA ASP A 49 2.02 -14.59 -7.37
C ASP A 49 1.80 -14.07 -5.95
N GLU A 50 2.70 -14.40 -5.04
CA GLU A 50 2.64 -13.93 -3.65
C GLU A 50 2.87 -12.44 -3.55
N ILE A 51 3.84 -11.91 -4.32
CA ILE A 51 4.13 -10.48 -4.40
C ILE A 51 2.89 -9.74 -4.92
N GLU A 52 2.28 -10.24 -5.99
CA GLU A 52 1.07 -9.63 -6.56
C GLU A 52 -0.09 -9.66 -5.57
N TYR A 53 -0.28 -10.77 -4.88
CA TYR A 53 -1.34 -10.91 -3.87
C TYR A 53 -1.19 -9.88 -2.75
N LEU A 54 0.02 -9.71 -2.24
CA LEU A 54 0.32 -8.71 -1.20
C LEU A 54 0.04 -7.29 -1.72
N LEU A 55 0.47 -7.01 -2.96
CA LEU A 55 0.25 -5.70 -3.57
C LEU A 55 -1.24 -5.38 -3.70
N LEU A 56 -2.02 -6.32 -4.22
CA LEU A 56 -3.47 -6.12 -4.38
C LEU A 56 -4.16 -5.92 -3.04
N ASN A 57 -3.76 -6.67 -2.02
CA ASN A 57 -4.29 -6.49 -0.66
C ASN A 57 -3.93 -5.10 -0.11
N ASP A 58 -2.73 -4.62 -0.37
CA ASP A 58 -2.29 -3.29 0.07
C ASP A 58 -3.07 -2.19 -0.63
N ILE A 59 -3.33 -2.35 -1.93
CA ILE A 59 -4.15 -1.40 -2.69
C ILE A 59 -5.58 -1.36 -2.12
N GLU A 60 -6.18 -2.51 -1.88
CA GLU A 60 -7.54 -2.60 -1.31
C GLU A 60 -7.61 -1.94 0.07
N ARG A 61 -6.59 -2.16 0.89
CA ARG A 61 -6.53 -1.54 2.22
C ARG A 61 -6.45 -0.01 2.10
N CYS A 62 -5.59 0.51 1.22
CA CYS A 62 -5.48 1.95 1.00
C CYS A 62 -6.79 2.54 0.47
N ASP A 63 -7.44 1.87 -0.46
CA ASP A 63 -8.72 2.29 -1.00
C ASP A 63 -9.79 2.40 0.10
N ALA A 64 -9.86 1.37 0.95
CA ALA A 64 -10.82 1.36 2.08
C ALA A 64 -10.52 2.45 3.11
N GLU A 65 -9.25 2.66 3.43
CA GLU A 65 -8.84 3.71 4.36
C GLU A 65 -9.21 5.10 3.84
N LEU A 66 -8.98 5.35 2.55
CA LEU A 66 -9.31 6.63 1.92
C LEU A 66 -10.81 6.86 1.84
N GLU A 67 -11.57 5.84 1.48
CA GLU A 67 -13.03 5.92 1.45
C GLU A 67 -13.61 6.25 2.82
N ASN A 68 -13.08 5.62 3.85
CA ASN A 68 -13.52 5.83 5.22
C ASN A 68 -13.10 7.21 5.76
N ALA A 69 -11.98 7.74 5.31
CA ALA A 69 -11.43 9.01 5.81
C ALA A 69 -12.03 10.24 5.12
N TYR A 70 -12.38 10.13 3.85
CA TYR A 70 -12.76 11.29 3.03
C TYR A 70 -14.04 11.03 2.24
N ASP A 71 -15.10 11.80 2.52
CA ASP A 71 -16.40 11.70 1.86
C ASP A 71 -16.31 11.92 0.35
N TRP A 72 -15.37 12.76 -0.08
CA TRP A 72 -15.20 13.13 -1.49
C TRP A 72 -14.39 12.10 -2.30
N TYR A 73 -13.73 11.17 -1.63
CA TYR A 73 -12.79 10.25 -2.30
C TYR A 73 -13.47 9.43 -3.41
N ARG A 74 -14.61 8.84 -3.10
CA ARG A 74 -15.31 7.95 -4.04
C ARG A 74 -15.89 8.70 -5.25
N SER A 75 -16.08 10.01 -5.15
CA SER A 75 -16.55 10.85 -6.25
C SER A 75 -15.46 11.20 -7.27
N LEU A 76 -14.20 10.97 -6.93
CA LEU A 76 -13.10 11.19 -7.86
C LEU A 76 -13.17 10.22 -9.03
N ASN A 77 -12.68 10.64 -10.20
CA ASN A 77 -12.50 9.69 -11.29
C ASN A 77 -11.35 8.72 -10.98
N LYS A 78 -11.23 7.67 -11.78
CA LYS A 78 -10.26 6.60 -11.50
C LYS A 78 -8.81 7.09 -11.42
N PRO A 79 -8.28 7.90 -12.37
CA PRO A 79 -6.88 8.36 -12.26
C PRO A 79 -6.61 9.14 -10.98
N ARG A 80 -7.54 9.96 -10.53
CA ARG A 80 -7.39 10.71 -9.27
C ARG A 80 -7.50 9.81 -8.05
N ARG A 81 -8.39 8.82 -8.07
CA ARG A 81 -8.42 7.81 -7.01
C ARG A 81 -7.11 7.04 -6.95
N ASP A 82 -6.58 6.63 -8.09
CA ASP A 82 -5.30 5.92 -8.16
C ASP A 82 -4.15 6.78 -7.60
N ALA A 83 -4.17 8.08 -7.87
CA ALA A 83 -3.19 9.01 -7.30
C ALA A 83 -3.27 9.04 -5.78
N MET A 84 -4.48 9.09 -5.22
CA MET A 84 -4.69 9.07 -3.77
C MET A 84 -4.23 7.75 -3.15
N ILE A 85 -4.51 6.63 -3.81
CA ILE A 85 -4.04 5.30 -3.37
C ILE A 85 -2.50 5.28 -3.37
N ASN A 86 -1.87 5.80 -4.40
CA ASN A 86 -0.41 5.88 -4.51
C ASN A 86 0.18 6.67 -3.33
N LEU A 87 -0.41 7.81 -3.01
CA LEU A 87 0.00 8.63 -1.87
C LEU A 87 -0.17 7.87 -0.54
N CYS A 88 -1.33 7.27 -0.33
CA CYS A 88 -1.62 6.51 0.88
C CYS A 88 -0.70 5.29 1.02
N PHE A 89 -0.44 4.60 -0.08
CA PHE A 89 0.47 3.46 -0.14
C PHE A 89 1.89 3.85 0.30
N ASN A 90 2.38 4.98 -0.20
CA ASN A 90 3.74 5.45 0.09
C ASN A 90 3.88 6.08 1.47
N LEU A 91 2.93 6.94 1.85
CA LEU A 91 3.00 7.73 3.07
C LEU A 91 2.35 7.07 4.28
N GLY A 92 1.32 6.28 4.06
CA GLY A 92 0.36 5.90 5.08
C GLY A 92 -0.65 7.02 5.32
N LEU A 93 -1.83 6.67 5.83
CA LEU A 93 -2.92 7.63 6.03
C LEU A 93 -2.55 8.73 7.01
N THR A 94 -1.82 8.41 8.08
CA THR A 94 -1.43 9.36 9.12
C THR A 94 -0.59 10.51 8.55
N ARG A 95 0.42 10.18 7.74
CA ARG A 95 1.26 11.21 7.11
C ARG A 95 0.52 11.95 6.02
N LEU A 96 -0.33 11.24 5.25
CA LEU A 96 -1.14 11.86 4.21
C LEU A 96 -2.06 12.94 4.79
N ARG A 97 -2.65 12.71 5.96
CA ARG A 97 -3.50 13.67 6.66
C ARG A 97 -2.81 14.99 6.96
N GLY A 98 -1.49 14.99 7.02
CA GLY A 98 -0.70 16.21 7.23
C GLY A 98 -0.73 17.18 6.06
N PHE A 99 -1.13 16.74 4.88
CA PHE A 99 -1.25 17.58 3.68
C PHE A 99 -2.58 18.34 3.68
N VAL A 100 -2.79 19.17 4.69
CA VAL A 100 -4.10 19.81 4.97
C VAL A 100 -4.56 20.65 3.78
N LYS A 101 -3.71 21.49 3.21
CA LYS A 101 -4.07 22.38 2.09
C LYS A 101 -4.38 21.60 0.81
N ALA A 102 -3.57 20.58 0.51
CA ALA A 102 -3.78 19.73 -0.65
C ALA A 102 -5.09 18.97 -0.55
N LEU A 103 -5.37 18.38 0.62
CA LEU A 103 -6.59 17.61 0.84
C LEU A 103 -7.84 18.50 0.83
N GLU A 104 -7.75 19.71 1.37
CA GLU A 104 -8.84 20.68 1.28
C GLU A 104 -9.13 21.04 -0.17
N ALA A 105 -8.09 21.28 -0.98
CA ALA A 105 -8.25 21.55 -2.40
C ALA A 105 -8.89 20.36 -3.12
N MET A 106 -8.49 19.13 -2.80
CA MET A 106 -9.12 17.91 -3.34
C MET A 106 -10.61 17.88 -3.02
N SER A 107 -10.97 18.21 -1.78
CA SER A 107 -12.38 18.20 -1.34
C SER A 107 -13.24 19.20 -2.09
N ARG A 108 -12.65 20.26 -2.60
CA ARG A 108 -13.31 21.33 -3.34
C ARG A 108 -13.23 21.18 -4.85
N GLY A 109 -12.60 20.12 -5.34
CA GLY A 109 -12.39 19.92 -6.78
C GLY A 109 -11.37 20.86 -7.39
N GLN A 110 -10.55 21.51 -6.57
CA GLN A 110 -9.47 22.42 -7.01
C GLN A 110 -8.19 21.62 -7.26
N TYR A 111 -8.20 20.82 -8.32
CA TYR A 111 -7.15 19.84 -8.55
C TYR A 111 -5.80 20.45 -8.94
N ASP A 112 -5.80 21.60 -9.63
CA ASP A 112 -4.55 22.32 -9.92
C ASP A 112 -3.87 22.78 -8.62
N VAL A 113 -4.66 23.31 -7.70
CA VAL A 113 -4.17 23.77 -6.40
C VAL A 113 -3.67 22.57 -5.60
N ALA A 114 -4.43 21.47 -5.58
CA ALA A 114 -4.04 20.26 -4.87
C ALA A 114 -2.71 19.71 -5.38
N ALA A 115 -2.55 19.63 -6.71
CA ALA A 115 -1.31 19.16 -7.33
C ALA A 115 -0.12 20.03 -6.94
N ASP A 116 -0.30 21.35 -6.98
CA ASP A 116 0.75 22.31 -6.60
C ASP A 116 1.14 22.16 -5.12
N GLU A 117 0.15 21.94 -4.24
CA GLU A 117 0.41 21.76 -2.80
C GLU A 117 1.15 20.46 -2.52
N PHE A 118 0.83 19.36 -3.23
CA PHE A 118 1.59 18.12 -3.10
C PHE A 118 3.02 18.29 -3.60
N MET A 119 3.23 19.03 -4.68
CA MET A 119 4.57 19.28 -5.21
C MET A 119 5.39 20.22 -4.30
N ASP A 120 4.75 21.14 -3.60
CA ASP A 120 5.39 22.04 -2.65
C ASP A 120 5.50 21.37 -1.28
N SER A 121 6.23 20.25 -1.22
CA SER A 121 6.36 19.47 -0.01
C SER A 121 7.71 18.78 0.09
N ARG A 122 8.08 18.46 1.31
CA ARG A 122 9.29 17.68 1.59
C ARG A 122 9.19 16.28 0.95
N TRP A 123 8.01 15.71 0.93
CA TRP A 123 7.75 14.43 0.27
C TRP A 123 8.12 14.49 -1.21
N ALA A 124 7.71 15.55 -1.93
CA ALA A 124 8.03 15.71 -3.35
C ALA A 124 9.54 15.75 -3.59
N ASP A 125 10.28 16.43 -2.72
CA ASP A 125 11.75 16.46 -2.79
C ASP A 125 12.37 15.08 -2.58
N GLN A 126 11.78 14.28 -1.69
CA GLN A 126 12.28 12.94 -1.36
C GLN A 126 12.03 11.92 -2.46
N VAL A 127 10.88 11.95 -3.12
CA VAL A 127 10.47 10.92 -4.08
C VAL A 127 10.67 11.32 -5.55
N GLY A 128 10.92 12.59 -5.82
CA GLY A 128 11.27 13.08 -7.17
C GLY A 128 10.20 12.81 -8.23
N ALA A 129 10.55 12.02 -9.23
CA ALA A 129 9.69 11.71 -10.38
C ALA A 129 8.32 11.17 -9.99
N ARG A 130 8.24 10.41 -8.90
CA ARG A 130 6.97 9.87 -8.38
C ARG A 130 5.99 11.00 -8.03
N ALA A 131 6.49 12.05 -7.41
CA ALA A 131 5.65 13.20 -7.04
C ALA A 131 5.09 13.90 -8.29
N VAL A 132 5.90 14.06 -9.32
CA VAL A 132 5.48 14.65 -10.59
C VAL A 132 4.37 13.81 -11.21
N GLU A 133 4.56 12.51 -11.30
CA GLU A 133 3.60 11.58 -11.89
C GLU A 133 2.27 11.59 -11.15
N VAL A 134 2.31 11.48 -9.83
CA VAL A 134 1.11 11.50 -8.98
C VAL A 134 0.38 12.83 -9.09
N SER A 135 1.12 13.94 -9.04
CA SER A 135 0.54 15.29 -9.13
C SER A 135 -0.11 15.54 -10.49
N GLU A 136 0.48 15.04 -11.57
CA GLU A 136 -0.12 15.17 -12.91
C GLU A 136 -1.42 14.36 -13.05
N LEU A 137 -1.51 13.18 -12.44
CA LEU A 137 -2.77 12.42 -12.39
C LEU A 137 -3.86 13.21 -11.68
N ILE A 138 -3.50 13.89 -10.59
CA ILE A 138 -4.44 14.74 -9.85
C ILE A 138 -4.86 15.94 -10.69
N ARG A 139 -3.89 16.62 -11.31
CA ARG A 139 -4.13 17.83 -12.09
C ARG A 139 -5.03 17.56 -13.29
N THR A 140 -4.68 16.57 -14.10
CA THR A 140 -5.37 16.29 -15.37
C THR A 140 -6.57 15.36 -15.22
N GLY A 141 -6.52 14.44 -14.27
CA GLY A 141 -7.53 13.38 -14.14
C GLY A 141 -7.43 12.34 -15.24
N ASP A 142 -6.28 12.26 -15.92
CA ASP A 142 -6.04 11.35 -17.03
C ASP A 142 -4.67 10.69 -16.88
N TYR A 143 -4.58 9.44 -17.32
CA TYR A 143 -3.28 8.80 -17.50
C TYR A 143 -2.63 9.36 -18.77
N PRO A 144 -1.30 9.50 -18.76
CA PRO A 144 -0.56 9.96 -19.94
C PRO A 144 -0.59 8.99 -21.10
#